data_c8801042b152b59a0ded269ed9079441
#
_entry.id   c8801042b152b59a0ded269ed9079441
#
_cell.length_a   1.000
_cell.length_b   1.000
_cell.length_c   1.000
_cell.angle_alpha   90.00
_cell.angle_beta   90.00
_cell.angle_gamma   90.00
#
_symmetry.space_group_name_H-M   'P 1'
#
loop_
_entity.id
_entity.type
_entity.pdbx_description
1 polymer ?
#
loop_
_entity_poly.entity_id
_entity_poly.type
_entity_poly.pdbx_seq_one_letter_code
_entity_poly.pdbx_strand_id
1 'polypeptide(L)'
;MEQKSNVQYRAEKEYKNSREKFFLLLREIISNAIHAVLIRESKEKDYVPELNLNVVFDEIQCKIELTDNGEGFNEKNRKYFEELDKKNSEKEKLNFHPLGQGRLAIVYFADSAEYETVYKDETGKYRKKTIPYPSTSEGLFSFSAYEEVEVKNSTYTKLTILINKQLALGRAKTFFKNYPNSELFKQWFIETFFPFIISNEALVINISLNGDCFTIKKDSIAVSYTHLTLPTI
;
A
#
# COMPACT_ATOMS: atom_id res chain seq x y z
N MET A 1 18.76 -28.90 -7.63
CA MET A 1 18.99 -27.67 -6.82
C MET A 1 18.08 -26.60 -7.40
N GLU A 2 16.90 -26.38 -6.79
CA GLU A 2 16.07 -25.23 -7.15
C GLU A 2 16.84 -23.98 -6.76
N GLN A 3 17.16 -23.13 -7.73
CA GLN A 3 17.67 -21.79 -7.47
C GLN A 3 16.53 -20.99 -6.81
N LYS A 4 16.51 -20.95 -5.48
CA LYS A 4 15.66 -20.01 -4.76
C LYS A 4 16.06 -18.61 -5.23
N SER A 5 15.16 -17.95 -5.95
CA SER A 5 15.41 -16.61 -6.45
C SER A 5 15.62 -15.69 -5.26
N ASN A 6 16.82 -15.14 -5.11
CA ASN A 6 17.12 -14.14 -4.10
C ASN A 6 16.22 -12.92 -4.35
N VAL A 7 15.25 -12.71 -3.47
CA VAL A 7 14.23 -11.65 -3.61
C VAL A 7 14.91 -10.28 -3.65
N GLN A 8 16.00 -10.09 -2.92
CA GLN A 8 16.78 -8.85 -2.96
C GLN A 8 17.42 -8.63 -4.34
N TYR A 9 17.99 -9.67 -4.94
CA TYR A 9 18.54 -9.57 -6.30
C TYR A 9 17.44 -9.22 -7.32
N ARG A 10 16.26 -9.82 -7.21
CA ARG A 10 15.11 -9.48 -8.07
C ARG A 10 14.67 -8.03 -7.88
N ALA A 11 14.58 -7.57 -6.63
CA ALA A 11 14.24 -6.19 -6.30
C ALA A 11 15.27 -5.21 -6.88
N GLU A 12 16.56 -5.49 -6.74
CA GLU A 12 17.61 -4.69 -7.35
C GLU A 12 17.53 -4.66 -8.88
N LYS A 13 17.36 -5.83 -9.52
CA LYS A 13 17.23 -5.92 -10.98
C LYS A 13 16.06 -5.08 -11.50
N GLU A 14 14.91 -5.14 -10.80
CA GLU A 14 13.70 -4.42 -11.19
C GLU A 14 13.85 -2.91 -10.95
N TYR A 15 14.45 -2.51 -9.83
CA TYR A 15 14.41 -1.12 -9.38
C TYR A 15 15.71 -0.31 -9.52
N LYS A 16 16.86 -0.92 -9.82
CA LYS A 16 18.17 -0.26 -9.88
C LYS A 16 18.25 0.86 -10.94
N ASN A 17 17.69 0.65 -12.10
CA ASN A 17 17.93 1.49 -13.29
C ASN A 17 16.87 2.58 -13.55
N SER A 18 15.94 2.83 -12.63
CA SER A 18 14.88 3.82 -12.85
C SER A 18 14.99 4.98 -11.87
N ARG A 19 15.12 6.19 -12.42
CA ARG A 19 15.26 7.43 -11.63
C ARG A 19 13.98 7.82 -10.87
N GLU A 20 12.81 7.35 -11.30
CA GLU A 20 11.49 7.79 -10.80
C GLU A 20 10.80 6.77 -9.89
N LYS A 21 11.52 5.77 -9.39
CA LYS A 21 10.89 4.57 -8.81
C LYS A 21 10.39 4.69 -7.37
N PHE A 22 10.66 5.79 -6.64
CA PHE A 22 10.02 5.99 -5.34
C PHE A 22 8.49 6.12 -5.47
N PHE A 23 8.04 6.78 -6.51
CA PHE A 23 6.64 6.82 -6.93
C PHE A 23 6.02 5.42 -7.06
N LEU A 24 6.76 4.44 -7.60
CA LEU A 24 6.26 3.07 -7.73
C LEU A 24 6.06 2.39 -6.37
N LEU A 25 6.92 2.66 -5.37
CA LEU A 25 6.69 2.17 -4.00
C LEU A 25 5.34 2.65 -3.48
N LEU A 26 5.09 3.97 -3.51
CA LEU A 26 3.82 4.54 -3.06
C LEU A 26 2.63 3.96 -3.84
N ARG A 27 2.74 3.91 -5.17
CA ARG A 27 1.68 3.37 -6.02
C ARG A 27 1.34 1.92 -5.66
N GLU A 28 2.34 1.07 -5.48
CA GLU A 28 2.12 -0.35 -5.21
C GLU A 28 1.50 -0.60 -3.82
N ILE A 29 2.00 0.06 -2.78
CA ILE A 29 1.45 -0.13 -1.44
C ILE A 29 0.02 0.41 -1.33
N ILE A 30 -0.24 1.59 -1.90
CA ILE A 30 -1.57 2.22 -1.89
C ILE A 30 -2.56 1.42 -2.75
N SER A 31 -2.17 0.97 -3.95
CA SER A 31 -3.04 0.10 -4.76
C SER A 31 -3.40 -1.19 -4.04
N ASN A 32 -2.45 -1.80 -3.31
CA ASN A 32 -2.74 -3.01 -2.55
C ASN A 32 -3.75 -2.75 -1.43
N ALA A 33 -3.64 -1.63 -0.72
CA ALA A 33 -4.59 -1.22 0.31
C ALA A 33 -5.98 -0.93 -0.28
N ILE A 34 -6.05 -0.16 -1.40
CA ILE A 34 -7.32 0.09 -2.12
C ILE A 34 -7.97 -1.25 -2.52
N HIS A 35 -7.22 -2.16 -3.12
CA HIS A 35 -7.75 -3.47 -3.50
C HIS A 35 -8.28 -4.26 -2.29
N ALA A 36 -7.59 -4.21 -1.14
CA ALA A 36 -8.00 -4.92 0.07
C ALA A 36 -9.38 -4.42 0.57
N VAL A 37 -9.59 -3.11 0.62
CA VAL A 37 -10.85 -2.53 1.07
C VAL A 37 -11.99 -2.75 0.06
N LEU A 38 -11.73 -2.65 -1.24
CA LEU A 38 -12.74 -2.88 -2.28
C LEU A 38 -13.15 -4.36 -2.39
N ILE A 39 -12.23 -5.30 -2.15
CA ILE A 39 -12.57 -6.72 -2.05
C ILE A 39 -13.51 -6.95 -0.87
N ARG A 40 -13.27 -6.33 0.28
CA ARG A 40 -14.16 -6.44 1.44
C ARG A 40 -15.52 -5.79 1.15
N GLU A 41 -15.55 -4.60 0.57
CA GLU A 41 -16.78 -3.90 0.18
C GLU A 41 -17.67 -4.78 -0.72
N SER A 42 -17.07 -5.52 -1.64
CA SER A 42 -17.81 -6.44 -2.52
C SER A 42 -18.52 -7.60 -1.80
N LYS A 43 -18.18 -7.84 -0.53
CA LYS A 43 -18.69 -8.96 0.30
C LYS A 43 -19.60 -8.50 1.45
N GLU A 44 -19.37 -7.32 1.98
CA GLU A 44 -20.03 -6.82 3.19
C GLU A 44 -20.90 -5.60 2.86
N LYS A 45 -22.20 -5.73 3.12
CA LYS A 45 -23.13 -4.58 3.07
C LYS A 45 -22.82 -3.62 4.22
N ASP A 46 -23.08 -2.34 4.01
CA ASP A 46 -22.88 -1.27 5.01
C ASP A 46 -21.41 -1.05 5.45
N TYR A 47 -20.46 -1.67 4.74
CA TYR A 47 -19.04 -1.45 4.96
C TYR A 47 -18.57 -0.18 4.23
N VAL A 48 -17.82 0.65 4.93
CA VAL A 48 -17.18 1.85 4.35
C VAL A 48 -15.70 1.58 4.15
N PRO A 49 -15.23 1.50 2.89
CA PRO A 49 -13.81 1.30 2.59
C PRO A 49 -13.00 2.53 3.00
N GLU A 50 -12.00 2.34 3.86
CA GLU A 50 -11.18 3.42 4.41
C GLU A 50 -9.70 3.10 4.37
N LEU A 51 -8.91 4.10 3.93
CA LEU A 51 -7.46 4.11 4.02
C LEU A 51 -6.98 5.31 4.81
N ASN A 52 -5.93 5.08 5.62
CA ASN A 52 -5.23 6.13 6.33
C ASN A 52 -3.74 6.07 5.94
N LEU A 53 -3.25 7.08 5.24
CA LEU A 53 -1.85 7.23 4.82
C LEU A 53 -1.20 8.37 5.62
N ASN A 54 -0.15 8.05 6.37
CA ASN A 54 0.68 9.04 7.04
C ASN A 54 2.11 8.98 6.48
N VAL A 55 2.58 10.10 5.97
CA VAL A 55 3.95 10.24 5.45
C VAL A 55 4.64 11.35 6.23
N VAL A 56 5.73 10.98 6.90
CA VAL A 56 6.64 11.92 7.55
C VAL A 56 7.97 11.84 6.82
N PHE A 57 8.37 12.95 6.24
CA PHE A 57 9.58 13.04 5.44
C PHE A 57 10.41 14.25 5.89
N ASP A 58 11.70 14.01 6.13
CA ASP A 58 12.68 15.03 6.46
C ASP A 58 14.04 14.76 5.77
N GLU A 59 15.09 15.47 6.18
CA GLU A 59 16.42 15.35 5.59
C GLU A 59 17.12 14.02 5.87
N ILE A 60 16.69 13.28 6.89
CA ILE A 60 17.39 12.08 7.39
C ILE A 60 16.57 10.80 7.20
N GLN A 61 15.26 10.91 7.04
CA GLN A 61 14.38 9.74 6.92
C GLN A 61 13.10 10.04 6.14
N CYS A 62 12.49 8.96 5.64
CA CYS A 62 11.11 8.96 5.19
C CYS A 62 10.38 7.81 5.88
N LYS A 63 9.36 8.12 6.69
CA LYS A 63 8.49 7.15 7.33
C LYS A 63 7.13 7.16 6.64
N ILE A 64 6.65 5.98 6.28
CA ILE A 64 5.33 5.79 5.67
C ILE A 64 4.55 4.82 6.55
N GLU A 65 3.34 5.21 6.96
CA GLU A 65 2.39 4.35 7.63
C GLU A 65 1.10 4.34 6.81
N LEU A 66 0.70 3.15 6.36
CA LEU A 66 -0.52 2.95 5.58
C LEU A 66 -1.38 1.93 6.30
N THR A 67 -2.61 2.33 6.64
CA THR A 67 -3.60 1.44 7.26
C THR A 67 -4.81 1.34 6.34
N ASP A 68 -5.26 0.12 6.12
CA ASP A 68 -6.53 -0.19 5.43
C ASP A 68 -7.44 -0.98 6.38
N ASN A 69 -8.75 -0.78 6.27
CA ASN A 69 -9.74 -1.55 7.02
C ASN A 69 -10.24 -2.79 6.26
N GLY A 70 -9.42 -3.37 5.38
CA GLY A 70 -9.73 -4.59 4.65
C GLY A 70 -9.87 -5.84 5.55
N GLU A 71 -9.87 -7.03 4.92
CA GLU A 71 -10.02 -8.31 5.64
C GLU A 71 -8.79 -8.75 6.44
N GLY A 72 -7.68 -8.02 6.33
CA GLY A 72 -6.38 -8.42 6.89
C GLY A 72 -5.76 -9.62 6.17
N PHE A 73 -4.70 -10.20 6.74
CA PHE A 73 -4.05 -11.41 6.23
C PHE A 73 -4.78 -12.69 6.71
N ASN A 74 -6.06 -12.83 6.34
CA ASN A 74 -6.76 -14.10 6.51
C ASN A 74 -6.05 -15.22 5.71
N GLU A 75 -6.42 -16.48 5.92
CA GLU A 75 -5.74 -17.63 5.31
C GLU A 75 -5.61 -17.51 3.79
N LYS A 76 -6.64 -17.01 3.13
CA LYS A 76 -6.65 -16.83 1.68
C LYS A 76 -5.69 -15.73 1.22
N ASN A 77 -5.76 -14.56 1.84
CA ASN A 77 -4.91 -13.40 1.51
C ASN A 77 -3.44 -13.70 1.78
N ARG A 78 -3.13 -14.39 2.88
CA ARG A 78 -1.78 -14.79 3.21
C ARG A 78 -1.14 -15.68 2.13
N LYS A 79 -1.87 -16.68 1.61
CA LYS A 79 -1.39 -17.56 0.53
C LYS A 79 -0.97 -16.81 -0.72
N TYR A 80 -1.69 -15.72 -1.07
CA TYR A 80 -1.29 -14.86 -2.18
C TYR A 80 -0.09 -13.98 -1.83
N PHE A 81 0.08 -13.65 -0.56
CA PHE A 81 1.19 -12.80 -0.14
C PHE A 81 2.49 -13.58 0.10
N GLU A 82 2.43 -14.84 0.51
CA GLU A 82 3.60 -15.68 0.73
C GLU A 82 4.30 -16.08 -0.58
N GLU A 83 3.55 -16.27 -1.65
CA GLU A 83 4.08 -16.69 -2.95
C GLU A 83 4.30 -15.50 -3.88
N LEU A 84 5.55 -15.31 -4.35
CA LEU A 84 5.86 -14.32 -5.38
C LEU A 84 5.21 -14.72 -6.71
N ASP A 85 4.86 -13.71 -7.52
CA ASP A 85 4.24 -13.87 -8.84
C ASP A 85 2.86 -14.57 -8.83
N LYS A 86 2.31 -14.88 -7.66
CA LYS A 86 0.97 -15.44 -7.54
C LYS A 86 -0.07 -14.36 -7.73
N LYS A 87 -0.94 -14.57 -8.70
CA LYS A 87 -2.07 -13.68 -8.97
C LYS A 87 -3.19 -13.92 -7.96
N ASN A 88 -3.75 -12.85 -7.43
CA ASN A 88 -4.90 -12.92 -6.54
C ASN A 88 -6.20 -12.96 -7.37
N SER A 89 -6.88 -14.10 -7.36
CA SER A 89 -8.12 -14.30 -8.10
C SER A 89 -9.27 -13.38 -7.69
N GLU A 90 -9.28 -12.84 -6.46
CA GLU A 90 -10.29 -11.86 -6.04
C GLU A 90 -10.04 -10.50 -6.69
N LYS A 91 -8.77 -10.11 -6.84
CA LYS A 91 -8.38 -8.92 -7.61
C LYS A 91 -8.78 -9.04 -9.08
N GLU A 92 -8.59 -10.22 -9.68
CA GLU A 92 -8.98 -10.47 -11.08
C GLU A 92 -10.49 -10.36 -11.29
N LYS A 93 -11.31 -10.85 -10.34
CA LYS A 93 -12.79 -10.72 -10.40
C LYS A 93 -13.26 -9.26 -10.40
N LEU A 94 -12.51 -8.36 -9.80
CA LEU A 94 -12.77 -6.93 -9.79
C LEU A 94 -12.05 -6.18 -10.92
N ASN A 95 -11.54 -6.90 -11.94
CA ASN A 95 -10.77 -6.36 -13.05
C ASN A 95 -9.47 -5.64 -12.62
N PHE A 96 -8.94 -5.96 -11.46
CA PHE A 96 -7.60 -5.54 -11.07
C PHE A 96 -6.58 -6.50 -11.66
N HIS A 97 -5.52 -5.97 -12.25
CA HIS A 97 -4.47 -6.77 -12.90
C HIS A 97 -3.20 -6.83 -12.05
N PRO A 98 -3.17 -7.66 -10.98
CA PRO A 98 -2.01 -7.76 -10.12
C PRO A 98 -0.86 -8.47 -10.83
N LEU A 99 0.32 -7.87 -10.82
CA LEU A 99 1.55 -8.52 -11.32
C LEU A 99 2.23 -9.39 -10.25
N GLY A 100 1.80 -9.32 -8.98
CA GLY A 100 2.38 -10.07 -7.87
C GLY A 100 3.77 -9.60 -7.43
N GLN A 101 4.26 -8.50 -7.97
CA GLN A 101 5.65 -8.02 -7.81
C GLN A 101 5.78 -6.76 -6.94
N GLY A 102 4.70 -6.10 -6.59
CA GLY A 102 4.72 -4.82 -5.86
C GLY A 102 5.49 -4.85 -4.53
N ARG A 103 5.56 -6.03 -3.90
CA ARG A 103 6.36 -6.26 -2.67
C ARG A 103 7.86 -6.05 -2.87
N LEU A 104 8.37 -6.26 -4.07
CA LEU A 104 9.78 -6.06 -4.38
C LEU A 104 10.19 -4.59 -4.20
N ALA A 105 9.25 -3.64 -4.38
CA ALA A 105 9.50 -2.23 -4.11
C ALA A 105 9.83 -1.99 -2.63
N ILE A 106 9.10 -2.63 -1.71
CA ILE A 106 9.40 -2.53 -0.27
C ILE A 106 10.79 -3.07 0.03
N VAL A 107 11.14 -4.26 -0.48
CA VAL A 107 12.47 -4.86 -0.28
C VAL A 107 13.58 -3.96 -0.80
N TYR A 108 13.34 -3.26 -1.90
CA TYR A 108 14.34 -2.39 -2.52
C TYR A 108 14.52 -1.06 -1.80
N PHE A 109 13.42 -0.42 -1.39
CA PHE A 109 13.47 0.94 -0.85
C PHE A 109 13.59 0.99 0.68
N ALA A 110 12.97 0.05 1.39
CA ALA A 110 12.91 0.12 2.84
C ALA A 110 14.20 -0.31 3.53
N ASP A 111 14.53 0.35 4.64
CA ASP A 111 15.49 -0.15 5.62
C ASP A 111 14.84 -1.14 6.56
N SER A 112 13.62 -0.83 6.96
CA SER A 112 12.74 -1.74 7.65
C SER A 112 11.30 -1.54 7.19
N ALA A 113 10.56 -2.62 7.17
CA ALA A 113 9.12 -2.60 7.00
C ALA A 113 8.47 -3.62 7.92
N GLU A 114 7.24 -3.35 8.32
CA GLU A 114 6.47 -4.20 9.22
C GLU A 114 5.00 -4.15 8.84
N TYR A 115 4.38 -5.32 8.83
CA TYR A 115 2.94 -5.46 8.72
C TYR A 115 2.35 -5.79 10.09
N GLU A 116 1.42 -4.99 10.55
CA GLU A 116 0.51 -5.33 11.63
C GLU A 116 -0.85 -5.65 11.02
N THR A 117 -1.42 -6.80 11.32
CA THR A 117 -2.69 -7.20 10.74
C THR A 117 -3.63 -7.80 11.79
N VAL A 118 -4.90 -7.45 11.68
CA VAL A 118 -5.99 -8.15 12.37
C VAL A 118 -6.90 -8.77 11.32
N TYR A 119 -7.17 -10.06 11.48
CA TYR A 119 -7.99 -10.84 10.56
C TYR A 119 -8.91 -11.79 11.34
N LYS A 120 -9.93 -12.33 10.67
CA LYS A 120 -10.74 -13.43 11.21
C LYS A 120 -10.12 -14.77 10.82
N ASP A 121 -9.93 -15.64 11.83
CA ASP A 121 -9.55 -17.03 11.57
C ASP A 121 -10.75 -17.85 11.07
N GLU A 122 -10.55 -19.15 10.78
CA GLU A 122 -11.58 -20.06 10.31
C GLU A 122 -12.70 -20.28 11.33
N THR A 123 -12.45 -20.01 12.62
CA THR A 123 -13.45 -20.08 13.71
C THR A 123 -14.22 -18.77 13.86
N GLY A 124 -13.90 -17.73 13.08
CA GLY A 124 -14.52 -16.41 13.15
C GLY A 124 -13.94 -15.50 14.24
N LYS A 125 -12.91 -15.94 14.98
CA LYS A 125 -12.24 -15.14 16.00
C LYS A 125 -11.24 -14.16 15.36
N TYR A 126 -11.13 -12.99 15.97
CA TYR A 126 -10.13 -12.01 15.53
C TYR A 126 -8.75 -12.36 16.06
N ARG A 127 -7.78 -12.37 15.16
CA ARG A 127 -6.37 -12.64 15.43
C ARG A 127 -5.53 -11.49 14.98
N LYS A 128 -4.54 -11.13 15.78
CA LYS A 128 -3.56 -10.08 15.48
C LYS A 128 -2.18 -10.71 15.31
N LYS A 129 -1.47 -10.26 14.27
CA LYS A 129 -0.04 -10.56 14.05
C LYS A 129 0.73 -9.30 13.69
N THR A 130 1.99 -9.29 14.09
CA THR A 130 2.98 -8.29 13.68
C THR A 130 4.13 -9.03 13.00
N ILE A 131 4.44 -8.65 11.76
CA ILE A 131 5.33 -9.41 10.89
C ILE A 131 6.32 -8.44 10.23
N PRO A 132 7.61 -8.51 10.53
CA PRO A 132 8.62 -7.74 9.80
C PRO A 132 8.70 -8.20 8.34
N TYR A 133 9.05 -7.28 7.44
CA TYR A 133 9.17 -7.58 6.02
C TYR A 133 10.45 -6.99 5.43
N PRO A 134 11.30 -7.78 4.78
CA PRO A 134 11.19 -9.23 4.62
C PRO A 134 11.34 -9.96 5.97
N SER A 135 10.59 -11.04 6.16
CA SER A 135 10.56 -11.79 7.44
C SER A 135 11.66 -12.84 7.55
N THR A 136 12.37 -13.11 6.47
CA THR A 136 13.49 -14.05 6.42
C THR A 136 14.69 -13.43 5.70
N SER A 137 15.90 -13.95 5.92
CA SER A 137 17.11 -13.54 5.20
C SER A 137 17.02 -13.77 3.68
N GLU A 138 16.12 -14.65 3.24
CA GLU A 138 15.86 -14.92 1.83
C GLU A 138 14.88 -13.91 1.21
N GLY A 139 14.37 -12.96 2.00
CA GLY A 139 13.42 -11.94 1.57
C GLY A 139 11.98 -12.44 1.42
N LEU A 140 11.67 -13.60 2.00
CA LEU A 140 10.34 -14.20 1.96
C LEU A 140 9.48 -13.68 3.11
N PHE A 141 8.18 -13.74 2.90
CA PHE A 141 7.18 -13.49 3.93
C PHE A 141 6.82 -14.84 4.59
N SER A 142 7.01 -14.94 5.89
CA SER A 142 6.66 -16.14 6.65
C SER A 142 5.66 -15.81 7.73
N PHE A 143 4.39 -16.06 7.46
CA PHE A 143 3.30 -15.74 8.37
C PHE A 143 3.29 -16.63 9.61
N SER A 144 3.59 -17.92 9.46
CA SER A 144 3.58 -18.92 10.54
C SER A 144 4.69 -18.73 11.56
N ALA A 145 5.76 -18.02 11.22
CA ALA A 145 6.92 -17.81 12.10
C ALA A 145 6.65 -16.83 13.27
N TYR A 146 5.52 -16.10 13.25
CA TYR A 146 5.23 -15.05 14.21
C TYR A 146 4.04 -15.39 15.09
N GLU A 147 4.12 -14.95 16.34
CA GLU A 147 3.11 -15.20 17.35
C GLU A 147 1.76 -14.55 17.00
N GLU A 148 0.69 -15.22 17.34
CA GLU A 148 -0.68 -14.81 17.12
C GLU A 148 -1.40 -14.56 18.43
N VAL A 149 -2.06 -13.41 18.54
CA VAL A 149 -2.81 -13.02 19.73
C VAL A 149 -4.28 -12.85 19.39
N GLU A 150 -5.17 -13.41 20.22
CA GLU A 150 -6.62 -13.17 20.10
C GLU A 150 -6.95 -11.75 20.55
N VAL A 151 -7.74 -11.03 19.75
CA VAL A 151 -8.14 -9.65 20.01
C VAL A 151 -9.64 -9.45 19.78
N LYS A 152 -10.19 -8.32 20.25
CA LYS A 152 -11.60 -7.96 20.06
C LYS A 152 -11.72 -6.71 19.18
N ASN A 153 -11.15 -6.74 17.99
CA ASN A 153 -11.12 -5.59 17.10
C ASN A 153 -11.64 -5.93 15.70
N SER A 154 -11.97 -4.90 14.92
CA SER A 154 -12.26 -5.05 13.49
C SER A 154 -10.99 -5.43 12.72
N THR A 155 -11.16 -6.04 11.56
CA THR A 155 -10.04 -6.40 10.68
C THR A 155 -9.37 -5.15 10.08
N TYR A 156 -8.06 -5.21 9.93
CA TYR A 156 -7.26 -4.18 9.25
C TYR A 156 -5.89 -4.72 8.85
N THR A 157 -5.21 -3.97 8.00
CA THR A 157 -3.76 -4.12 7.79
C THR A 157 -3.10 -2.76 7.94
N LYS A 158 -2.04 -2.69 8.73
CA LYS A 158 -1.15 -1.53 8.83
C LYS A 158 0.23 -1.93 8.31
N LEU A 159 0.74 -1.18 7.36
CA LEU A 159 2.11 -1.28 6.86
C LEU A 159 2.89 -0.06 7.34
N THR A 160 4.00 -0.31 8.05
CA THR A 160 4.96 0.73 8.44
C THR A 160 6.25 0.51 7.67
N ILE A 161 6.76 1.55 7.01
CA ILE A 161 8.01 1.54 6.24
C ILE A 161 8.91 2.65 6.75
N LEU A 162 10.19 2.33 6.98
CA LEU A 162 11.23 3.30 7.28
C LEU A 162 12.29 3.28 6.18
N ILE A 163 12.67 4.46 5.71
CA ILE A 163 13.69 4.66 4.66
C ILE A 163 14.68 5.71 5.16
N ASN A 164 15.92 5.29 5.39
CA ASN A 164 17.03 6.16 5.77
C ASN A 164 18.31 5.89 4.96
N LYS A 165 18.34 4.80 4.16
CA LYS A 165 19.45 4.51 3.22
C LYS A 165 19.62 5.66 2.24
N GLN A 166 20.82 6.16 2.13
CA GLN A 166 21.16 7.36 1.34
C GLN A 166 20.58 7.34 -0.08
N LEU A 167 20.68 6.22 -0.80
CA LEU A 167 20.19 6.11 -2.18
C LEU A 167 18.65 6.15 -2.26
N ALA A 168 17.98 5.39 -1.40
CA ALA A 168 16.52 5.32 -1.38
C ALA A 168 15.93 6.65 -0.87
N LEU A 169 16.53 7.23 0.17
CA LEU A 169 16.16 8.53 0.70
C LEU A 169 16.36 9.64 -0.33
N GLY A 170 17.46 9.61 -1.11
CA GLY A 170 17.70 10.55 -2.20
C GLY A 170 16.60 10.53 -3.27
N ARG A 171 16.03 9.35 -3.56
CA ARG A 171 14.90 9.20 -4.48
C ARG A 171 13.58 9.71 -3.87
N ALA A 172 13.37 9.47 -2.57
CA ALA A 172 12.24 10.06 -1.83
C ALA A 172 12.34 11.59 -1.84
N LYS A 173 13.51 12.16 -1.58
CA LYS A 173 13.77 13.61 -1.68
C LYS A 173 13.41 14.17 -3.05
N THR A 174 13.84 13.48 -4.13
CA THR A 174 13.51 13.90 -5.49
C THR A 174 12.01 13.91 -5.74
N PHE A 175 11.30 12.89 -5.27
CA PHE A 175 9.84 12.82 -5.36
C PHE A 175 9.16 13.98 -4.60
N PHE A 176 9.50 14.17 -3.30
CA PHE A 176 8.89 15.22 -2.50
C PHE A 176 9.32 16.63 -2.90
N LYS A 177 10.44 16.80 -3.61
CA LYS A 177 10.78 18.07 -4.25
C LYS A 177 9.78 18.47 -5.34
N ASN A 178 9.20 17.50 -6.04
CA ASN A 178 8.16 17.75 -7.05
C ASN A 178 6.78 17.96 -6.41
N TYR A 179 6.57 17.41 -5.20
CA TYR A 179 5.32 17.49 -4.44
C TYR A 179 5.57 18.01 -3.01
N PRO A 180 6.05 19.27 -2.89
CA PRO A 180 6.60 19.79 -1.63
C PRO A 180 5.55 20.15 -0.57
N ASN A 181 4.28 20.14 -0.92
CA ASN A 181 3.17 20.49 -0.02
C ASN A 181 1.97 19.55 -0.23
N SER A 182 1.03 19.64 0.69
CA SER A 182 -0.17 18.81 0.71
C SER A 182 -1.04 18.96 -0.55
N GLU A 183 -1.11 20.16 -1.13
CA GLU A 183 -1.95 20.42 -2.31
C GLU A 183 -1.40 19.70 -3.57
N LEU A 184 -0.11 19.87 -3.85
CA LEU A 184 0.53 19.17 -4.98
C LEU A 184 0.59 17.66 -4.78
N PHE A 185 0.79 17.21 -3.55
CA PHE A 185 0.74 15.78 -3.23
C PHE A 185 -0.68 15.23 -3.42
N LYS A 186 -1.71 15.97 -2.99
CA LYS A 186 -3.12 15.63 -3.20
C LYS A 186 -3.47 15.52 -4.69
N GLN A 187 -3.00 16.48 -5.49
CA GLN A 187 -3.20 16.45 -6.94
C GLN A 187 -2.56 15.19 -7.54
N TRP A 188 -1.28 14.91 -7.24
CA TRP A 188 -0.61 13.69 -7.68
C TRP A 188 -1.36 12.43 -7.28
N PHE A 189 -1.85 12.39 -6.04
CA PHE A 189 -2.59 11.23 -5.52
C PHE A 189 -3.89 11.02 -6.31
N ILE A 190 -4.66 12.08 -6.50
CA ILE A 190 -5.90 12.02 -7.28
C ILE A 190 -5.61 11.56 -8.72
N GLU A 191 -4.64 12.15 -9.40
CA GLU A 191 -4.28 11.76 -10.77
C GLU A 191 -3.85 10.29 -10.85
N THR A 192 -3.07 9.81 -9.89
CA THR A 192 -2.56 8.43 -9.87
C THR A 192 -3.66 7.40 -9.61
N PHE A 193 -4.59 7.71 -8.70
CA PHE A 193 -5.63 6.77 -8.24
C PHE A 193 -7.03 7.14 -8.73
N PHE A 194 -7.14 8.06 -9.69
CA PHE A 194 -8.40 8.57 -10.21
C PHE A 194 -9.42 7.48 -10.56
N PRO A 195 -9.06 6.40 -11.30
CA PRO A 195 -10.02 5.36 -11.65
C PRO A 195 -10.68 4.69 -10.44
N PHE A 196 -9.92 4.49 -9.35
CA PHE A 196 -10.44 3.89 -8.12
C PHE A 196 -11.37 4.85 -7.37
N ILE A 197 -10.97 6.12 -7.26
CA ILE A 197 -11.72 7.12 -6.50
C ILE A 197 -13.06 7.42 -7.18
N ILE A 198 -13.07 7.59 -8.51
CA ILE A 198 -14.29 7.95 -9.23
C ILE A 198 -15.30 6.78 -9.32
N SER A 199 -14.80 5.55 -9.31
CA SER A 199 -15.64 4.35 -9.41
C SER A 199 -16.21 3.87 -8.07
N ASN A 200 -15.76 4.43 -6.94
CA ASN A 200 -16.14 3.94 -5.61
C ASN A 200 -16.59 5.11 -4.71
N GLU A 201 -17.90 5.29 -4.62
CA GLU A 201 -18.52 6.39 -3.87
C GLU A 201 -18.20 6.37 -2.38
N ALA A 202 -18.17 5.18 -1.79
CA ALA A 202 -17.96 5.01 -0.35
C ALA A 202 -16.49 5.12 0.07
N LEU A 203 -15.54 5.09 -0.88
CA LEU A 203 -14.11 5.08 -0.57
C LEU A 203 -13.66 6.39 0.10
N VAL A 204 -13.10 6.25 1.29
CA VAL A 204 -12.54 7.36 2.08
C VAL A 204 -11.03 7.17 2.19
N ILE A 205 -10.26 8.19 1.81
CA ILE A 205 -8.81 8.17 1.91
C ILE A 205 -8.37 9.38 2.73
N ASN A 206 -7.87 9.12 3.93
CA ASN A 206 -7.33 10.13 4.83
C ASN A 206 -5.80 10.17 4.67
N ILE A 207 -5.24 11.33 4.44
CA ILE A 207 -3.81 11.51 4.20
C ILE A 207 -3.27 12.56 5.17
N SER A 208 -2.12 12.25 5.77
CA SER A 208 -1.29 13.20 6.51
C SER A 208 0.09 13.25 5.86
N LEU A 209 0.51 14.42 5.41
CA LEU A 209 1.85 14.69 4.90
C LEU A 209 2.55 15.69 5.81
N ASN A 210 3.56 15.24 6.55
CA ASN A 210 4.28 16.07 7.54
C ASN A 210 3.36 16.80 8.52
N GLY A 211 2.22 16.19 8.88
CA GLY A 211 1.23 16.75 9.78
C GLY A 211 0.10 17.53 9.10
N ASP A 212 0.24 17.88 7.83
CA ASP A 212 -0.86 18.46 7.06
C ASP A 212 -1.86 17.37 6.67
N CYS A 213 -3.10 17.47 7.15
CA CYS A 213 -4.13 16.45 6.99
C CYS A 213 -5.19 16.86 5.96
N PHE A 214 -5.56 15.93 5.09
CA PHE A 214 -6.67 16.10 4.17
C PHE A 214 -7.35 14.76 3.84
N THR A 215 -8.59 14.83 3.37
CA THR A 215 -9.38 13.66 2.98
C THR A 215 -9.72 13.73 1.50
N ILE A 216 -9.65 12.59 0.82
CA ILE A 216 -10.04 12.43 -0.57
C ILE A 216 -11.25 11.49 -0.61
N LYS A 217 -12.31 11.94 -1.27
CA LYS A 217 -13.53 11.19 -1.62
C LYS A 217 -13.93 11.56 -3.03
N LYS A 218 -14.81 10.78 -3.65
CA LYS A 218 -15.35 11.07 -5.00
C LYS A 218 -15.85 12.50 -5.12
N ASP A 219 -16.65 12.97 -4.16
CA ASP A 219 -17.21 14.33 -4.18
C ASP A 219 -16.15 15.44 -4.10
N SER A 220 -15.00 15.15 -3.49
CA SER A 220 -13.88 16.08 -3.41
C SER A 220 -13.23 16.37 -4.77
N ILE A 221 -13.42 15.48 -5.75
CA ILE A 221 -12.82 15.58 -7.08
C ILE A 221 -13.69 16.46 -8.00
N ALA A 222 -15.00 16.40 -7.88
CA ALA A 222 -15.94 17.13 -8.72
C ALA A 222 -15.71 18.65 -8.71
N VAL A 223 -15.21 19.19 -7.58
CA VAL A 223 -14.91 20.63 -7.43
C VAL A 223 -13.64 21.06 -8.15
N SER A 224 -12.65 20.16 -8.28
CA SER A 224 -11.35 20.48 -8.89
C SER A 224 -11.34 20.43 -10.42
N TYR A 225 -12.20 19.62 -11.03
CA TYR A 225 -12.25 19.45 -12.49
C TYR A 225 -13.12 20.49 -13.22
N THR A 226 -13.97 21.23 -12.51
CA THR A 226 -14.76 22.33 -13.12
C THR A 226 -13.89 23.53 -13.54
N HIS A 227 -12.61 23.58 -13.17
CA HIS A 227 -11.67 24.62 -13.59
C HIS A 227 -10.73 24.22 -14.74
N LEU A 228 -10.78 22.97 -15.21
CA LEU A 228 -10.12 22.56 -16.45
C LEU A 228 -11.07 22.84 -17.64
N THR A 229 -11.17 24.11 -18.03
CA THR A 229 -11.74 24.45 -19.35
C THR A 229 -10.86 23.81 -20.40
N LEU A 230 -11.41 22.83 -21.12
CA LEU A 230 -10.81 22.33 -22.35
C LEU A 230 -10.55 23.54 -23.27
N PRO A 231 -9.36 23.68 -23.86
CA PRO A 231 -9.17 24.68 -24.88
C PRO A 231 -10.13 24.37 -26.03
N THR A 232 -11.04 25.29 -26.29
CA THR A 232 -11.93 25.25 -27.45
C THR A 232 -11.04 25.34 -28.69
N ILE A 233 -11.04 24.27 -29.47
CA ILE A 233 -10.42 24.23 -30.81
C ILE A 233 -11.29 25.04 -31.77
#